data_05046ac8499c05a4d320ed9e88301ac2
#
_entry.id   05046ac8499c05a4d320ed9e88301ac2
#
_cell.length_a   1.000
_cell.length_b   1.000
_cell.length_c   1.000
_cell.angle_alpha   90.00
_cell.angle_beta   90.00
_cell.angle_gamma   90.00
#
_symmetry.space_group_name_H-M   'P 1'
#
loop_
_entity.id
_entity.type
_entity.pdbx_description
1 polymer ?
#
loop_
_entity_poly.entity_id
_entity_poly.type
_entity_poly.pdbx_seq_one_letter_code
_entity_poly.pdbx_strand_id
1 'polypeptide(L)'
;MLTIPQVVRAAAEFGDREALVAGDRRWTFRELVHEVERCARSFIALGLAPHDRVAVWAPNSPEWMFAALGAQMVGGVLVPINTRFKGAEAAYVIDRSGATFLFVANGFLDIDYSSEVSGHPAPSLVHVVDVTGPSWNDFVRAGEGVSSSVLAEREGAVRPDDLCDIIFTSGTTGRPKGVMSRHDQTIRVFREWSAIVGLDADDRYLIVNPFFHTFGYKAGFLACLLRGAAMLPLAVFDVPTVLRMVSTERISALPGPPTLYLSILNHPDRHAFDLSSLRLAVTGAAAVPVEMIRRMREELSFDVILTAYGLTESTGTITMCRQDDDPETISSTSGRAIDDIEVRVVDENNVEVPRGTAGEIVCRGYNVMPGYFADPVATADTIDDDGWLHTGDIGVMDTRGYVTITDRLKDMFIVGGFNAYPAEIENALLGHPAVAQVAVVGRLDERMGEVGHAFVVRRTGESVGSDELIEWARTRMANYKVPRGITFVESLPLNASGKVLKFELRERLR
;
A
#
# COMPACT_ATOMS: atom_id res chain seq x y z
N MET A 1 13.82 -18.02 9.18
CA MET A 1 12.87 -17.16 9.91
C MET A 1 11.53 -17.25 9.21
N LEU A 2 10.50 -17.57 9.95
CA LEU A 2 9.14 -17.74 9.42
C LEU A 2 8.08 -16.99 10.26
N THR A 3 8.51 -16.34 11.38
CA THR A 3 7.62 -15.53 12.21
C THR A 3 8.20 -14.12 12.39
N ILE A 4 7.34 -13.10 12.57
CA ILE A 4 7.77 -11.71 12.83
C ILE A 4 8.65 -11.64 14.09
N PRO A 5 8.33 -12.32 15.21
CA PRO A 5 9.26 -12.40 16.34
C PRO A 5 10.67 -12.84 15.96
N GLN A 6 10.81 -13.88 15.12
CA GLN A 6 12.13 -14.32 14.64
C GLN A 6 12.84 -13.26 13.79
N VAL A 7 12.12 -12.47 13.00
CA VAL A 7 12.69 -11.34 12.24
C VAL A 7 13.17 -10.26 13.18
N VAL A 8 12.37 -9.89 14.19
CA VAL A 8 12.77 -8.89 15.20
C VAL A 8 14.02 -9.35 15.96
N ARG A 9 14.09 -10.63 16.36
CA ARG A 9 15.28 -11.18 17.03
C ARG A 9 16.53 -11.15 16.14
N ALA A 10 16.37 -11.56 14.89
CA ALA A 10 17.49 -11.53 13.94
C ALA A 10 17.96 -10.10 13.65
N ALA A 11 17.07 -9.09 13.69
CA ALA A 11 17.46 -7.71 13.51
C ALA A 11 18.44 -7.23 14.58
N ALA A 12 18.46 -7.82 15.80
CA ALA A 12 19.47 -7.52 16.82
C ALA A 12 20.92 -7.85 16.38
N GLU A 13 21.11 -8.72 15.38
CA GLU A 13 22.43 -9.07 14.85
C GLU A 13 23.07 -7.90 14.08
N PHE A 14 22.27 -6.95 13.59
CA PHE A 14 22.78 -5.70 13.01
C PHE A 14 23.38 -4.76 14.07
N GLY A 15 23.22 -5.05 15.37
CA GLY A 15 23.91 -4.45 16.49
C GLY A 15 23.65 -2.96 16.66
N ASP A 16 24.74 -2.19 16.66
CA ASP A 16 24.71 -0.74 16.92
C ASP A 16 24.55 0.09 15.63
N ARG A 17 24.25 -0.55 14.49
CA ARG A 17 23.84 0.18 13.27
C ARG A 17 22.54 0.94 13.55
N GLU A 18 22.41 2.14 12.97
CA GLU A 18 21.19 2.94 13.04
C GLU A 18 20.03 2.18 12.39
N ALA A 19 18.94 2.00 13.13
CA ALA A 19 17.76 1.28 12.70
C ALA A 19 16.55 2.19 12.43
N LEU A 20 16.38 3.22 13.26
CA LEU A 20 15.19 4.07 13.23
C LEU A 20 15.54 5.51 13.57
N VAL A 21 15.06 6.45 12.76
CA VAL A 21 15.24 7.89 12.94
C VAL A 21 13.90 8.59 12.85
N ALA A 22 13.54 9.35 13.88
CA ALA A 22 12.30 10.12 13.93
C ALA A 22 12.55 11.50 14.58
N GLY A 23 12.72 12.53 13.76
CA GLY A 23 13.19 13.84 14.21
C GLY A 23 14.61 13.72 14.80
N ASP A 24 14.76 14.18 16.05
CA ASP A 24 16.05 14.10 16.77
C ASP A 24 16.27 12.77 17.49
N ARG A 25 15.26 11.90 17.52
CA ARG A 25 15.35 10.57 18.16
C ARG A 25 15.94 9.55 17.19
N ARG A 26 16.91 8.77 17.70
CA ARG A 26 17.59 7.74 16.94
C ARG A 26 17.68 6.46 17.77
N TRP A 27 17.52 5.32 17.12
CA TRP A 27 17.65 4.00 17.72
C TRP A 27 18.57 3.14 16.86
N THR A 28 19.46 2.42 17.50
CA THR A 28 20.17 1.30 16.90
C THR A 28 19.23 0.09 16.77
N PHE A 29 19.60 -0.91 15.99
CA PHE A 29 18.81 -2.16 15.91
C PHE A 29 18.66 -2.82 17.28
N ARG A 30 19.69 -2.78 18.13
CA ARG A 30 19.62 -3.31 19.49
C ARG A 30 18.61 -2.56 20.35
N GLU A 31 18.61 -1.25 20.30
CA GLU A 31 17.67 -0.41 21.04
C GLU A 31 16.25 -0.55 20.51
N LEU A 32 16.04 -0.66 19.18
CA LEU A 32 14.76 -0.93 18.59
C LEU A 32 14.18 -2.26 19.09
N VAL A 33 14.96 -3.33 19.08
CA VAL A 33 14.53 -4.64 19.60
C VAL A 33 14.18 -4.54 21.08
N HIS A 34 14.95 -3.79 21.87
CA HIS A 34 14.63 -3.56 23.28
C HIS A 34 13.29 -2.83 23.48
N GLU A 35 12.99 -1.80 22.70
CA GLU A 35 11.70 -1.10 22.77
C GLU A 35 10.52 -2.03 22.37
N VAL A 36 10.70 -2.87 21.35
CA VAL A 36 9.71 -3.88 20.97
C VAL A 36 9.48 -4.87 22.12
N GLU A 37 10.55 -5.34 22.79
CA GLU A 37 10.42 -6.22 23.96
C GLU A 37 9.69 -5.54 25.13
N ARG A 38 9.92 -4.26 25.37
CA ARG A 38 9.22 -3.49 26.41
C ARG A 38 7.73 -3.49 26.13
N CYS A 39 7.32 -3.20 24.89
CA CYS A 39 5.90 -3.25 24.48
C CYS A 39 5.33 -4.67 24.60
N ALA A 40 6.09 -5.69 24.18
CA ALA A 40 5.68 -7.09 24.29
C ALA A 40 5.39 -7.51 25.73
N ARG A 41 6.25 -7.12 26.69
CA ARG A 41 6.03 -7.34 28.13
C ARG A 41 4.78 -6.60 28.62
N SER A 42 4.53 -5.39 28.15
CA SER A 42 3.34 -4.62 28.53
C SER A 42 2.06 -5.30 28.07
N PHE A 43 2.03 -5.85 26.87
CA PHE A 43 0.91 -6.64 26.38
C PHE A 43 0.65 -7.87 27.25
N ILE A 44 1.71 -8.59 27.67
CA ILE A 44 1.56 -9.73 28.59
C ILE A 44 0.98 -9.27 29.92
N ALA A 45 1.51 -8.21 30.52
CA ALA A 45 1.09 -7.70 31.83
C ALA A 45 -0.38 -7.22 31.82
N LEU A 46 -0.82 -6.65 30.70
CA LEU A 46 -2.19 -6.16 30.50
C LEU A 46 -3.15 -7.24 29.98
N GLY A 47 -2.71 -8.50 29.90
CA GLY A 47 -3.56 -9.65 29.64
C GLY A 47 -3.87 -9.93 28.17
N LEU A 48 -3.08 -9.41 27.21
CA LEU A 48 -3.22 -9.81 25.80
C LEU A 48 -3.04 -11.31 25.65
N ALA A 49 -4.08 -12.00 25.21
CA ALA A 49 -4.02 -13.43 24.90
C ALA A 49 -3.46 -13.65 23.47
N PRO A 50 -2.89 -14.84 23.16
CA PRO A 50 -2.59 -15.22 21.80
C PRO A 50 -3.81 -15.07 20.89
N HIS A 51 -3.61 -14.56 19.68
CA HIS A 51 -4.63 -14.28 18.67
C HIS A 51 -5.59 -13.14 19.03
N ASP A 52 -5.44 -12.44 20.16
CA ASP A 52 -6.15 -11.18 20.40
C ASP A 52 -5.71 -10.12 19.38
N ARG A 53 -6.65 -9.22 19.03
CA ARG A 53 -6.41 -8.18 18.05
C ARG A 53 -6.03 -6.88 18.73
N VAL A 54 -5.00 -6.25 18.17
CA VAL A 54 -4.47 -4.96 18.61
C VAL A 54 -4.64 -3.96 17.47
N ALA A 55 -5.52 -2.99 17.66
CA ALA A 55 -5.76 -1.94 16.70
C ALA A 55 -4.78 -0.78 16.87
N VAL A 56 -4.30 -0.22 15.74
CA VAL A 56 -3.46 0.98 15.75
C VAL A 56 -4.05 2.00 14.78
N TRP A 57 -4.48 3.13 15.29
CA TRP A 57 -5.07 4.24 14.56
C TRP A 57 -4.22 5.51 14.74
N ALA A 58 -3.06 5.50 14.15
CA ALA A 58 -2.03 6.54 14.30
C ALA A 58 -1.22 6.70 13.00
N PRO A 59 -0.55 7.85 12.78
CA PRO A 59 0.38 8.04 11.67
C PRO A 59 1.66 7.23 11.86
N ASN A 60 2.51 7.23 10.82
CA ASN A 60 3.83 6.63 10.88
C ASN A 60 4.63 7.24 12.05
N SER A 61 5.01 6.40 13.00
CA SER A 61 5.79 6.80 14.17
C SER A 61 6.56 5.61 14.75
N PRO A 62 7.60 5.84 15.57
CA PRO A 62 8.29 4.79 16.31
C PRO A 62 7.34 3.99 17.21
N GLU A 63 6.47 4.68 17.92
CA GLU A 63 5.51 4.09 18.86
C GLU A 63 4.53 3.14 18.14
N TRP A 64 4.11 3.50 16.91
CA TRP A 64 3.33 2.62 16.05
C TRP A 64 4.04 1.29 15.78
N MET A 65 5.33 1.38 15.40
CA MET A 65 6.15 0.19 15.11
C MET A 65 6.37 -0.66 16.37
N PHE A 66 6.70 -0.04 17.51
CA PHE A 66 6.94 -0.74 18.76
C PHE A 66 5.68 -1.45 19.26
N ALA A 67 4.50 -0.80 19.19
CA ALA A 67 3.23 -1.41 19.54
C ALA A 67 2.89 -2.60 18.63
N ALA A 68 2.99 -2.43 17.30
CA ALA A 68 2.68 -3.46 16.33
C ALA A 68 3.59 -4.69 16.49
N LEU A 69 4.92 -4.47 16.48
CA LEU A 69 5.88 -5.56 16.61
C LEU A 69 5.84 -6.21 18.00
N GLY A 70 5.61 -5.42 19.06
CA GLY A 70 5.44 -5.92 20.43
C GLY A 70 4.23 -6.82 20.59
N ALA A 71 3.08 -6.44 20.01
CA ALA A 71 1.89 -7.28 19.97
C ALA A 71 2.14 -8.60 19.23
N GLN A 72 2.72 -8.52 18.03
CA GLN A 72 3.02 -9.69 17.20
C GLN A 72 4.07 -10.60 17.85
N MET A 73 5.00 -10.05 18.65
CA MET A 73 6.01 -10.80 19.36
C MET A 73 5.40 -11.77 20.38
N VAL A 74 4.22 -11.48 20.91
CA VAL A 74 3.55 -12.31 21.92
C VAL A 74 2.27 -12.98 21.40
N GLY A 75 2.11 -13.07 20.07
CA GLY A 75 1.02 -13.76 19.41
C GLY A 75 -0.23 -12.90 19.20
N GLY A 76 -0.15 -11.59 19.38
CA GLY A 76 -1.22 -10.65 19.03
C GLY A 76 -1.33 -10.44 17.52
N VAL A 77 -2.53 -10.13 17.03
CA VAL A 77 -2.84 -9.88 15.62
C VAL A 77 -3.04 -8.38 15.41
N LEU A 78 -2.22 -7.79 14.56
CA LEU A 78 -2.28 -6.36 14.26
C LEU A 78 -3.51 -6.01 13.41
N VAL A 79 -4.22 -4.94 13.78
CA VAL A 79 -5.33 -4.36 13.00
C VAL A 79 -5.03 -2.88 12.74
N PRO A 80 -4.34 -2.56 11.65
CA PRO A 80 -4.02 -1.17 11.33
C PRO A 80 -5.26 -0.44 10.79
N ILE A 81 -5.53 0.76 11.32
CA ILE A 81 -6.67 1.58 10.94
C ILE A 81 -6.19 2.80 10.14
N ASN A 82 -6.87 3.08 9.04
CA ASN A 82 -6.60 4.23 8.20
C ASN A 82 -6.84 5.53 8.97
N THR A 83 -5.83 6.39 9.07
CA THR A 83 -5.90 7.67 9.80
C THR A 83 -6.91 8.68 9.22
N ARG A 84 -7.43 8.44 8.03
CA ARG A 84 -8.48 9.27 7.42
C ARG A 84 -9.89 8.78 7.71
N PHE A 85 -10.04 7.61 8.35
CA PHE A 85 -11.34 7.14 8.79
C PHE A 85 -11.93 8.08 9.83
N LYS A 86 -13.26 8.16 9.84
CA LYS A 86 -14.01 8.84 10.90
C LYS A 86 -14.32 7.85 12.02
N GLY A 87 -14.75 8.37 13.18
CA GLY A 87 -15.02 7.56 14.35
C GLY A 87 -15.90 6.34 14.09
N ALA A 88 -16.97 6.49 13.30
CA ALA A 88 -17.86 5.37 12.94
C ALA A 88 -17.16 4.29 12.10
N GLU A 89 -16.28 4.67 11.19
CA GLU A 89 -15.53 3.73 10.35
C GLU A 89 -14.47 2.98 11.18
N ALA A 90 -13.75 3.70 12.04
CA ALA A 90 -12.78 3.11 12.95
C ALA A 90 -13.45 2.16 13.96
N ALA A 91 -14.57 2.58 14.56
CA ALA A 91 -15.36 1.75 15.46
C ALA A 91 -15.87 0.48 14.77
N TYR A 92 -16.30 0.55 13.50
CA TYR A 92 -16.66 -0.62 12.73
C TYR A 92 -15.49 -1.60 12.60
N VAL A 93 -14.27 -1.12 12.30
CA VAL A 93 -13.07 -1.97 12.20
C VAL A 93 -12.75 -2.63 13.54
N ILE A 94 -12.81 -1.87 14.63
CA ILE A 94 -12.56 -2.35 16.00
C ILE A 94 -13.58 -3.43 16.38
N ASP A 95 -14.86 -3.15 16.22
CA ASP A 95 -15.95 -4.08 16.55
C ASP A 95 -15.87 -5.34 15.67
N ARG A 96 -15.72 -5.19 14.36
CA ARG A 96 -15.66 -6.32 13.41
C ARG A 96 -14.45 -7.23 13.65
N SER A 97 -13.29 -6.66 13.99
CA SER A 97 -12.11 -7.42 14.35
C SER A 97 -12.16 -7.99 15.77
N GLY A 98 -12.97 -7.41 16.64
CA GLY A 98 -12.99 -7.69 18.07
C GLY A 98 -11.68 -7.28 18.75
N ALA A 99 -11.09 -6.14 18.35
CA ALA A 99 -9.85 -5.66 18.94
C ALA A 99 -10.05 -5.27 20.42
N THR A 100 -9.13 -5.71 21.29
CA THR A 100 -9.16 -5.45 22.74
C THR A 100 -8.27 -4.27 23.12
N PHE A 101 -7.29 -3.92 22.30
CA PHE A 101 -6.40 -2.78 22.45
C PHE A 101 -6.56 -1.83 21.27
N LEU A 102 -6.49 -0.53 21.56
CA LEU A 102 -6.43 0.54 20.56
C LEU A 102 -5.32 1.51 20.91
N PHE A 103 -4.39 1.71 19.98
CA PHE A 103 -3.36 2.75 20.04
C PHE A 103 -3.77 3.89 19.12
N VAL A 104 -3.78 5.12 19.64
CA VAL A 104 -4.15 6.34 18.89
C VAL A 104 -3.07 7.40 19.00
N ALA A 105 -3.10 8.40 18.11
CA ALA A 105 -2.25 9.58 18.19
C ALA A 105 -3.13 10.84 18.24
N ASN A 106 -3.58 11.23 19.43
CA ASN A 106 -4.41 12.42 19.59
C ASN A 106 -3.67 13.69 19.16
N GLY A 107 -4.40 14.60 18.51
CA GLY A 107 -3.86 15.84 17.95
C GLY A 107 -3.28 15.69 16.52
N PHE A 108 -3.10 14.49 16.00
CA PHE A 108 -2.70 14.34 14.60
C PHE A 108 -3.82 14.81 13.67
N LEU A 109 -3.52 15.74 12.75
CA LEU A 109 -4.48 16.43 11.87
C LEU A 109 -5.62 17.11 12.66
N ASP A 110 -5.32 17.62 13.85
CA ASP A 110 -6.26 18.27 14.77
C ASP A 110 -7.44 17.39 15.21
N ILE A 111 -7.26 16.05 15.19
CA ILE A 111 -8.29 15.07 15.56
C ILE A 111 -7.98 14.48 16.95
N ASP A 112 -8.98 14.42 17.81
CA ASP A 112 -8.99 13.62 19.03
C ASP A 112 -9.56 12.22 18.73
N TYR A 113 -8.66 11.32 18.34
CA TYR A 113 -9.00 9.95 17.94
C TYR A 113 -9.67 9.14 19.08
N SER A 114 -9.29 9.39 20.32
CA SER A 114 -9.89 8.76 21.50
C SER A 114 -11.37 9.14 21.64
N SER A 115 -11.66 10.43 21.48
CA SER A 115 -13.03 10.93 21.54
C SER A 115 -13.87 10.47 20.35
N GLU A 116 -13.28 10.42 19.15
CA GLU A 116 -13.95 9.90 17.95
C GLU A 116 -14.45 8.46 18.14
N VAL A 117 -13.64 7.57 18.73
CA VAL A 117 -14.06 6.18 18.99
C VAL A 117 -15.09 6.10 20.12
N SER A 118 -14.93 6.89 21.20
CA SER A 118 -15.80 6.81 22.37
C SER A 118 -17.27 7.14 22.07
N GLY A 119 -17.51 7.88 20.97
CA GLY A 119 -18.86 8.19 20.47
C GLY A 119 -19.58 7.01 19.79
N HIS A 120 -18.93 5.86 19.62
CA HIS A 120 -19.44 4.72 18.86
C HIS A 120 -19.29 3.40 19.62
N PRO A 121 -20.17 2.39 19.38
CA PRO A 121 -20.04 1.08 20.01
C PRO A 121 -18.74 0.36 19.61
N ALA A 122 -17.94 -0.02 20.60
CA ALA A 122 -16.76 -0.86 20.44
C ALA A 122 -16.63 -1.79 21.69
N PRO A 123 -17.56 -2.74 21.88
CA PRO A 123 -17.70 -3.46 23.15
C PRO A 123 -16.52 -4.38 23.48
N SER A 124 -15.72 -4.77 22.51
CA SER A 124 -14.51 -5.57 22.72
C SER A 124 -13.33 -4.78 23.28
N LEU A 125 -13.35 -3.45 23.12
CA LEU A 125 -12.22 -2.57 23.45
C LEU A 125 -12.06 -2.43 24.97
N VAL A 126 -10.88 -2.80 25.48
CA VAL A 126 -10.53 -2.78 26.90
C VAL A 126 -9.52 -1.67 27.20
N HIS A 127 -8.52 -1.52 26.32
CA HIS A 127 -7.41 -0.59 26.52
C HIS A 127 -7.32 0.41 25.37
N VAL A 128 -7.26 1.71 25.73
CA VAL A 128 -6.98 2.80 24.77
C VAL A 128 -5.71 3.51 25.23
N VAL A 129 -4.71 3.58 24.34
CA VAL A 129 -3.40 4.16 24.61
C VAL A 129 -3.13 5.27 23.61
N ASP A 130 -2.97 6.50 24.08
CA ASP A 130 -2.48 7.60 23.25
C ASP A 130 -0.96 7.55 23.19
N VAL A 131 -0.43 7.28 22.02
CA VAL A 131 1.04 7.15 21.78
C VAL A 131 1.77 8.47 21.89
N THR A 132 1.06 9.60 21.85
CA THR A 132 1.60 10.95 22.00
C THR A 132 1.47 11.49 23.43
N GLY A 133 0.71 10.81 24.28
CA GLY A 133 0.36 11.23 25.64
C GLY A 133 1.04 10.42 26.74
N PRO A 134 0.74 10.77 28.00
CA PRO A 134 1.26 10.06 29.19
C PRO A 134 0.90 8.57 29.23
N SER A 135 -0.25 8.18 28.66
CA SER A 135 -0.72 6.78 28.65
C SER A 135 0.23 5.83 27.92
N TRP A 136 1.05 6.32 26.98
CA TRP A 136 2.13 5.54 26.38
C TRP A 136 3.17 5.12 27.43
N ASN A 137 3.61 6.05 28.27
CA ASN A 137 4.56 5.74 29.32
C ASN A 137 3.98 4.78 30.36
N ASP A 138 2.69 4.92 30.68
CA ASP A 138 1.98 4.02 31.59
C ASP A 138 1.87 2.62 30.99
N PHE A 139 1.55 2.51 29.70
CA PHE A 139 1.54 1.25 28.97
C PHE A 139 2.91 0.59 29.03
N VAL A 140 3.98 1.29 28.70
CA VAL A 140 5.34 0.71 28.68
C VAL A 140 5.80 0.27 30.08
N ARG A 141 5.46 1.05 31.13
CA ARG A 141 5.77 0.71 32.54
C ARG A 141 5.02 -0.53 33.03
N ALA A 142 3.83 -0.80 32.52
CA ALA A 142 3.06 -1.97 32.94
C ALA A 142 3.83 -3.29 32.75
N GLY A 143 4.74 -3.34 31.77
CA GLY A 143 5.54 -4.53 31.45
C GLY A 143 6.77 -4.75 32.35
N GLU A 144 7.17 -3.81 33.19
CA GLU A 144 8.44 -3.88 33.95
C GLU A 144 8.56 -5.09 34.87
N GLY A 145 7.42 -5.65 35.35
CA GLY A 145 7.39 -6.83 36.20
C GLY A 145 7.44 -8.17 35.44
N VAL A 146 7.35 -8.17 34.11
CA VAL A 146 7.32 -9.39 33.32
C VAL A 146 8.75 -9.90 33.09
N SER A 147 9.02 -11.14 33.51
CA SER A 147 10.35 -11.75 33.38
C SER A 147 10.70 -12.10 31.94
N SER A 148 12.00 -12.20 31.66
CA SER A 148 12.49 -12.64 30.33
C SER A 148 12.06 -14.06 29.96
N SER A 149 11.86 -14.93 30.95
CA SER A 149 11.38 -16.29 30.72
C SER A 149 9.92 -16.33 30.26
N VAL A 150 9.05 -15.50 30.83
CA VAL A 150 7.65 -15.38 30.41
C VAL A 150 7.56 -14.78 29.00
N LEU A 151 8.36 -13.77 28.68
CA LEU A 151 8.43 -13.23 27.33
C LEU A 151 8.89 -14.30 26.32
N ALA A 152 9.97 -15.03 26.63
CA ALA A 152 10.51 -16.08 25.76
C ALA A 152 9.52 -17.23 25.53
N GLU A 153 8.75 -17.62 26.55
CA GLU A 153 7.70 -18.63 26.43
C GLU A 153 6.60 -18.17 25.45
N ARG A 154 6.10 -16.94 25.61
CA ARG A 154 5.06 -16.37 24.74
C ARG A 154 5.55 -16.20 23.29
N GLU A 155 6.77 -15.70 23.12
CA GLU A 155 7.40 -15.57 21.81
C GLU A 155 7.60 -16.93 21.12
N GLY A 156 8.09 -17.91 21.86
CA GLY A 156 8.33 -19.27 21.37
C GLY A 156 7.05 -20.03 21.00
N ALA A 157 5.90 -19.59 21.48
CA ALA A 157 4.60 -20.17 21.15
C ALA A 157 4.05 -19.67 19.81
N VAL A 158 4.57 -18.56 19.24
CA VAL A 158 4.10 -17.99 17.97
C VAL A 158 4.50 -18.89 16.80
N ARG A 159 3.53 -19.32 16.02
CA ARG A 159 3.71 -20.24 14.90
C ARG A 159 3.74 -19.51 13.55
N PRO A 160 4.40 -20.10 12.53
CA PRO A 160 4.41 -19.52 11.17
C PRO A 160 3.02 -19.36 10.55
N ASP A 161 2.09 -20.24 10.86
CA ASP A 161 0.72 -20.29 10.36
C ASP A 161 -0.26 -19.43 11.18
N ASP A 162 0.16 -18.82 12.28
CA ASP A 162 -0.65 -17.85 13.02
C ASP A 162 -0.87 -16.58 12.20
N LEU A 163 -2.03 -15.93 12.42
CA LEU A 163 -2.30 -14.62 11.84
C LEU A 163 -1.37 -13.56 12.45
N CYS A 164 -0.75 -12.76 11.61
CA CYS A 164 0.05 -11.62 12.04
C CYS A 164 -0.69 -10.29 11.91
N ASP A 165 -1.59 -10.18 10.94
CA ASP A 165 -2.40 -8.96 10.75
C ASP A 165 -3.75 -9.25 10.07
N ILE A 166 -4.69 -8.27 10.25
CA ILE A 166 -5.96 -8.18 9.54
C ILE A 166 -6.06 -6.74 9.02
N ILE A 167 -5.87 -6.56 7.72
CA ILE A 167 -5.93 -5.24 7.08
C ILE A 167 -7.29 -5.04 6.43
N PHE A 168 -8.03 -4.03 6.88
CA PHE A 168 -9.35 -3.73 6.33
C PHE A 168 -9.23 -2.92 5.03
N THR A 169 -9.75 -3.48 3.94
CA THR A 169 -9.79 -2.85 2.61
C THR A 169 -11.19 -2.35 2.29
N SER A 170 -11.30 -1.21 1.62
CA SER A 170 -12.59 -0.72 1.12
C SER A 170 -13.09 -1.66 0.00
N GLY A 171 -14.00 -2.54 0.34
CA GLY A 171 -14.64 -3.44 -0.62
C GLY A 171 -15.55 -2.69 -1.59
N THR A 172 -15.90 -3.37 -2.69
CA THR A 172 -16.86 -2.87 -3.69
C THR A 172 -18.30 -2.75 -3.17
N THR A 173 -18.58 -3.39 -2.03
CA THR A 173 -19.92 -3.51 -1.41
C THR A 173 -20.21 -2.45 -0.35
N GLY A 174 -19.31 -1.47 -0.17
CA GLY A 174 -19.49 -0.31 0.71
C GLY A 174 -18.98 -0.49 2.17
N ARG A 175 -18.82 -1.72 2.68
CA ARG A 175 -18.21 -1.95 4.00
C ARG A 175 -16.82 -2.57 3.88
N PRO A 176 -15.82 -2.12 4.63
CA PRO A 176 -14.48 -2.69 4.60
C PRO A 176 -14.48 -4.17 5.00
N LYS A 177 -13.70 -5.00 4.25
CA LYS A 177 -13.46 -6.40 4.56
C LYS A 177 -12.07 -6.57 5.16
N GLY A 178 -11.95 -7.39 6.20
CA GLY A 178 -10.67 -7.64 6.88
C GLY A 178 -9.88 -8.76 6.18
N VAL A 179 -8.83 -8.41 5.46
CA VAL A 179 -7.93 -9.36 4.80
C VAL A 179 -6.98 -9.95 5.85
N MET A 180 -6.97 -11.25 6.00
CA MET A 180 -6.07 -11.96 6.92
C MET A 180 -4.71 -12.23 6.30
N SER A 181 -3.64 -12.11 7.07
CA SER A 181 -2.29 -12.52 6.66
C SER A 181 -1.61 -13.34 7.77
N ARG A 182 -0.84 -14.35 7.38
CA ARG A 182 -0.04 -15.16 8.31
C ARG A 182 1.40 -14.65 8.39
N HIS A 183 2.11 -15.06 9.43
CA HIS A 183 3.52 -14.71 9.61
C HIS A 183 4.40 -15.23 8.47
N ASP A 184 4.32 -16.52 8.13
CA ASP A 184 5.14 -17.17 7.09
C ASP A 184 4.94 -16.53 5.71
N GLN A 185 3.69 -16.25 5.36
CA GLN A 185 3.24 -15.56 4.17
C GLN A 185 3.90 -14.19 4.02
N THR A 186 3.70 -13.36 5.04
CA THR A 186 4.20 -11.98 5.09
C THR A 186 5.72 -11.94 4.98
N ILE A 187 6.42 -12.79 5.73
CA ILE A 187 7.87 -12.80 5.71
C ILE A 187 8.41 -13.30 4.38
N ARG A 188 7.80 -14.33 3.79
CA ARG A 188 8.24 -14.88 2.52
C ARG A 188 8.09 -13.86 1.38
N VAL A 189 6.91 -13.20 1.28
CA VAL A 189 6.66 -12.16 0.26
C VAL A 189 7.68 -11.02 0.38
N PHE A 190 7.91 -10.49 1.60
CA PHE A 190 8.75 -9.30 1.74
C PHE A 190 10.25 -9.60 1.80
N ARG A 191 10.64 -10.86 2.01
CA ARG A 191 11.99 -11.33 1.73
C ARG A 191 12.29 -11.32 0.22
N GLU A 192 11.36 -11.85 -0.59
CA GLU A 192 11.47 -11.82 -2.05
C GLU A 192 11.42 -10.38 -2.58
N TRP A 193 10.45 -9.59 -2.13
CA TRP A 193 10.32 -8.17 -2.50
C TRP A 193 11.63 -7.42 -2.23
N SER A 194 12.17 -7.54 -1.01
CA SER A 194 13.40 -6.83 -0.62
C SER A 194 14.64 -7.31 -1.37
N ALA A 195 14.68 -8.59 -1.79
CA ALA A 195 15.74 -9.13 -2.64
C ALA A 195 15.66 -8.58 -4.06
N ILE A 196 14.47 -8.58 -4.66
CA ILE A 196 14.24 -8.10 -6.03
C ILE A 196 14.62 -6.62 -6.15
N VAL A 197 14.22 -5.79 -5.18
CA VAL A 197 14.56 -4.36 -5.19
C VAL A 197 16.04 -4.09 -4.83
N GLY A 198 16.75 -5.06 -4.26
CA GLY A 198 18.12 -4.92 -3.83
C GLY A 198 18.26 -3.99 -2.61
N LEU A 199 17.32 -4.07 -1.67
CA LEU A 199 17.42 -3.36 -0.39
C LEU A 199 18.50 -4.01 0.47
N ASP A 200 19.39 -3.22 1.04
CA ASP A 200 20.50 -3.71 1.87
C ASP A 200 20.70 -2.88 3.15
N ALA A 201 21.70 -3.30 3.95
CA ALA A 201 21.96 -2.73 5.25
C ALA A 201 22.57 -1.31 5.20
N ASP A 202 23.04 -0.85 4.07
CA ASP A 202 23.59 0.50 3.89
C ASP A 202 22.51 1.50 3.44
N ASP A 203 21.29 1.01 3.16
CA ASP A 203 20.17 1.85 2.77
C ASP A 203 19.58 2.61 3.95
N ARG A 204 19.13 3.82 3.62
CA ARG A 204 18.31 4.70 4.46
C ARG A 204 16.98 4.91 3.80
N TYR A 205 15.95 4.24 4.30
CA TYR A 205 14.64 4.17 3.68
C TYR A 205 13.70 5.21 4.29
N LEU A 206 13.34 6.23 3.51
CA LEU A 206 12.28 7.17 3.87
C LEU A 206 10.90 6.55 3.62
N ILE A 207 10.18 6.22 4.69
CA ILE A 207 8.88 5.55 4.61
C ILE A 207 7.77 6.61 4.60
N VAL A 208 7.34 7.00 3.41
CA VAL A 208 6.25 7.96 3.19
C VAL A 208 4.89 7.29 3.10
N ASN A 209 4.87 6.00 2.75
CA ASN A 209 3.63 5.23 2.68
C ASN A 209 3.09 4.97 4.08
N PRO A 210 1.77 5.09 4.31
CA PRO A 210 1.19 4.89 5.64
C PRO A 210 1.41 3.47 6.18
N PHE A 211 1.72 3.34 7.46
CA PHE A 211 1.88 2.06 8.14
C PHE A 211 0.60 1.24 8.24
N PHE A 212 -0.57 1.87 8.09
CA PHE A 212 -1.82 1.13 8.00
C PHE A 212 -2.03 0.43 6.65
N HIS A 213 -1.13 0.61 5.70
CA HIS A 213 -1.15 -0.04 4.38
C HIS A 213 0.05 -1.00 4.24
N THR A 214 -0.13 -2.10 3.49
CA THR A 214 0.93 -3.09 3.22
C THR A 214 2.22 -2.46 2.72
N PHE A 215 2.15 -1.40 1.91
CA PHE A 215 3.32 -0.74 1.35
C PHE A 215 4.15 -0.01 2.42
N GLY A 216 3.53 0.62 3.41
CA GLY A 216 4.24 1.27 4.52
C GLY A 216 4.70 0.29 5.60
N TYR A 217 3.85 -0.66 5.95
CA TYR A 217 4.13 -1.67 6.96
C TYR A 217 5.08 -2.76 6.44
N LYS A 218 4.64 -3.52 5.45
CA LYS A 218 5.34 -4.76 5.04
C LYS A 218 6.52 -4.45 4.10
N ALA A 219 6.30 -3.68 3.04
CA ALA A 219 7.38 -3.24 2.13
C ALA A 219 8.23 -2.09 2.72
N GLY A 220 7.74 -1.40 3.75
CA GLY A 220 8.47 -0.40 4.50
C GLY A 220 9.28 -1.04 5.64
N PHE A 221 8.82 -0.89 6.88
CA PHE A 221 9.68 -1.22 8.02
C PHE A 221 9.98 -2.71 8.18
N LEU A 222 9.07 -3.63 7.79
CA LEU A 222 9.37 -5.06 7.87
C LEU A 222 10.46 -5.47 6.87
N ALA A 223 10.44 -4.94 5.65
CA ALA A 223 11.51 -5.17 4.67
C ALA A 223 12.86 -4.61 5.16
N CYS A 224 12.85 -3.46 5.81
CA CYS A 224 14.05 -2.89 6.44
C CYS A 224 14.59 -3.78 7.57
N LEU A 225 13.73 -4.30 8.45
CA LEU A 225 14.15 -5.25 9.49
C LEU A 225 14.78 -6.52 8.91
N LEU A 226 14.26 -7.02 7.78
CA LEU A 226 14.79 -8.21 7.09
C LEU A 226 16.18 -7.97 6.50
N ARG A 227 16.53 -6.71 6.16
CA ARG A 227 17.78 -6.34 5.44
C ARG A 227 18.77 -5.52 6.26
N GLY A 228 18.37 -5.01 7.43
CA GLY A 228 19.21 -4.16 8.26
C GLY A 228 19.28 -2.71 7.75
N ALA A 229 18.33 -2.28 6.91
CA ALA A 229 18.25 -0.90 6.42
C ALA A 229 17.70 0.04 7.49
N ALA A 230 18.19 1.27 7.54
CA ALA A 230 17.69 2.29 8.45
C ALA A 230 16.33 2.80 8.01
N MET A 231 15.39 2.97 8.95
CA MET A 231 14.00 3.38 8.72
C MET A 231 13.78 4.82 9.14
N LEU A 232 13.23 5.63 8.24
CA LEU A 232 12.87 7.01 8.52
C LEU A 232 11.36 7.21 8.22
N PRO A 233 10.48 6.98 9.21
CA PRO A 233 9.05 7.15 9.02
C PRO A 233 8.67 8.63 8.91
N LEU A 234 7.84 8.96 7.92
CA LEU A 234 7.28 10.29 7.74
C LEU A 234 5.78 10.25 8.00
N ALA A 235 5.30 11.04 8.97
CA ALA A 235 3.90 11.06 9.37
C ALA A 235 2.98 11.69 8.32
N VAL A 236 3.46 12.74 7.66
CA VAL A 236 2.72 13.48 6.62
C VAL A 236 3.66 13.74 5.45
N PHE A 237 3.22 13.37 4.25
CA PHE A 237 3.97 13.68 3.04
C PHE A 237 3.90 15.18 2.74
N ASP A 238 5.07 15.79 2.59
CA ASP A 238 5.28 17.17 2.19
C ASP A 238 6.59 17.26 1.40
N VAL A 239 6.54 17.80 0.18
CA VAL A 239 7.71 17.79 -0.73
C VAL A 239 8.92 18.51 -0.16
N PRO A 240 8.81 19.75 0.38
CA PRO A 240 9.94 20.42 1.02
C PRO A 240 10.59 19.59 2.15
N THR A 241 9.79 18.92 2.97
CA THR A 241 10.29 18.05 4.04
C THR A 241 11.02 16.83 3.47
N VAL A 242 10.47 16.17 2.44
CA VAL A 242 11.13 15.04 1.77
C VAL A 242 12.46 15.46 1.18
N LEU A 243 12.52 16.56 0.42
CA LEU A 243 13.76 17.07 -0.18
C LEU A 243 14.83 17.37 0.88
N ARG A 244 14.43 18.02 1.99
CA ARG A 244 15.32 18.29 3.12
C ARG A 244 15.85 16.99 3.73
N MET A 245 14.94 16.01 4.02
CA MET A 245 15.35 14.71 4.60
C MET A 245 16.26 13.93 3.67
N VAL A 246 16.02 13.92 2.37
CA VAL A 246 16.93 13.29 1.40
C VAL A 246 18.33 13.88 1.51
N SER A 247 18.42 15.21 1.52
CA SER A 247 19.72 15.90 1.61
C SER A 247 20.41 15.71 2.97
N THR A 248 19.68 15.90 4.08
CA THR A 248 20.29 15.91 5.44
C THR A 248 20.51 14.51 6.00
N GLU A 249 19.59 13.58 5.76
CA GLU A 249 19.64 12.20 6.25
C GLU A 249 20.23 11.23 5.21
N ARG A 250 20.65 11.72 4.05
CA ARG A 250 21.25 10.89 2.99
C ARG A 250 20.35 9.70 2.61
N ILE A 251 19.06 9.96 2.40
CA ILE A 251 18.09 8.92 2.01
C ILE A 251 18.55 8.27 0.71
N SER A 252 18.55 6.94 0.68
CA SER A 252 18.90 6.15 -0.51
C SER A 252 17.70 5.45 -1.13
N ALA A 253 16.70 5.07 -0.31
CA ALA A 253 15.50 4.37 -0.76
C ALA A 253 14.24 5.20 -0.48
N LEU A 254 13.45 5.45 -1.53
CA LEU A 254 12.23 6.25 -1.46
C LEU A 254 11.10 5.59 -2.29
N PRO A 255 10.59 4.43 -1.92
CA PRO A 255 9.40 3.83 -2.56
C PRO A 255 8.14 4.63 -2.29
N GLY A 256 7.33 4.83 -3.35
CA GLY A 256 6.08 5.58 -3.23
C GLY A 256 5.25 5.59 -4.51
N PRO A 257 4.05 6.18 -4.48
CA PRO A 257 3.19 6.28 -5.66
C PRO A 257 3.80 7.23 -6.72
N PRO A 258 3.40 7.11 -8.00
CA PRO A 258 3.89 7.97 -9.07
C PRO A 258 3.72 9.47 -8.79
N THR A 259 2.63 9.85 -8.12
CA THR A 259 2.34 11.23 -7.74
C THR A 259 3.41 11.86 -6.83
N LEU A 260 4.06 11.05 -5.99
CA LEU A 260 5.17 11.49 -5.15
C LEU A 260 6.33 11.99 -6.01
N TYR A 261 6.78 11.18 -6.96
CA TYR A 261 7.91 11.54 -7.82
C TYR A 261 7.59 12.71 -8.74
N LEU A 262 6.38 12.76 -9.29
CA LEU A 262 5.93 13.89 -10.09
C LEU A 262 5.94 15.19 -9.27
N SER A 263 5.51 15.14 -8.02
CA SER A 263 5.53 16.30 -7.13
C SER A 263 6.96 16.78 -6.84
N ILE A 264 7.90 15.86 -6.62
CA ILE A 264 9.32 16.17 -6.42
C ILE A 264 9.94 16.73 -7.70
N LEU A 265 9.73 16.07 -8.85
CA LEU A 265 10.27 16.47 -10.16
C LEU A 265 9.80 17.88 -10.58
N ASN A 266 8.58 18.26 -10.21
CA ASN A 266 8.01 19.54 -10.55
C ASN A 266 8.21 20.63 -9.46
N HIS A 267 8.87 20.30 -8.33
CA HIS A 267 9.11 21.28 -7.28
C HIS A 267 10.17 22.31 -7.72
N PRO A 268 9.88 23.62 -7.65
CA PRO A 268 10.77 24.66 -8.18
C PRO A 268 12.14 24.67 -7.49
N ASP A 269 12.18 24.41 -6.17
CA ASP A 269 13.38 24.51 -5.35
C ASP A 269 14.16 23.18 -5.24
N ARG A 270 13.79 22.12 -5.99
CA ARG A 270 14.44 20.82 -5.84
C ARG A 270 15.96 20.88 -6.06
N HIS A 271 16.42 21.77 -6.94
CA HIS A 271 17.85 21.96 -7.25
C HIS A 271 18.66 22.58 -6.10
N ALA A 272 18.00 23.08 -5.05
CA ALA A 272 18.67 23.59 -3.84
C ALA A 272 19.07 22.47 -2.87
N PHE A 273 18.66 21.22 -3.13
CA PHE A 273 18.88 20.07 -2.27
C PHE A 273 19.82 19.06 -2.93
N ASP A 274 20.70 18.45 -2.13
CA ASP A 274 21.53 17.33 -2.59
C ASP A 274 20.70 16.03 -2.59
N LEU A 275 20.34 15.55 -3.78
CA LEU A 275 19.59 14.33 -3.98
C LEU A 275 20.45 13.16 -4.44
N SER A 276 21.76 13.30 -4.47
CA SER A 276 22.72 12.32 -4.99
C SER A 276 22.78 11.00 -4.21
N SER A 277 22.17 10.94 -3.03
CA SER A 277 22.07 9.70 -2.25
C SER A 277 20.93 8.78 -2.70
N LEU A 278 19.93 9.29 -3.44
CA LEU A 278 18.82 8.48 -3.92
C LEU A 278 19.32 7.41 -4.89
N ARG A 279 18.95 6.17 -4.63
CA ARG A 279 19.39 5.01 -5.38
C ARG A 279 18.23 4.14 -5.84
N LEU A 280 17.24 3.95 -4.96
CA LEU A 280 16.19 2.95 -5.10
C LEU A 280 14.79 3.57 -5.00
N ALA A 281 13.98 3.31 -6.02
CA ALA A 281 12.57 3.66 -6.07
C ALA A 281 11.72 2.42 -6.45
N VAL A 282 10.59 2.25 -5.77
CA VAL A 282 9.56 1.29 -6.18
C VAL A 282 8.25 2.05 -6.31
N THR A 283 7.59 1.92 -7.44
CA THR A 283 6.33 2.59 -7.72
C THR A 283 5.27 1.60 -8.23
N GLY A 284 4.04 2.03 -8.33
CA GLY A 284 2.93 1.19 -8.79
C GLY A 284 1.58 1.77 -8.42
N ALA A 285 0.54 0.95 -8.49
CA ALA A 285 -0.86 1.30 -8.20
C ALA A 285 -1.49 2.35 -9.14
N ALA A 286 -0.74 2.88 -10.13
CA ALA A 286 -1.22 3.79 -11.17
C ALA A 286 -0.32 3.70 -12.40
N ALA A 287 -0.76 4.29 -13.52
CA ALA A 287 0.04 4.38 -14.74
C ALA A 287 1.35 5.16 -14.48
N VAL A 288 2.46 4.62 -15.00
CA VAL A 288 3.81 5.17 -14.83
C VAL A 288 4.32 5.57 -16.22
N PRO A 289 4.32 6.86 -16.59
CA PRO A 289 4.84 7.30 -17.90
C PRO A 289 6.35 7.01 -18.05
N VAL A 290 6.78 6.55 -19.24
CA VAL A 290 8.20 6.31 -19.53
C VAL A 290 9.05 7.55 -19.22
N GLU A 291 8.55 8.71 -19.58
CA GLU A 291 9.23 9.98 -19.35
C GLU A 291 9.47 10.25 -17.86
N MET A 292 8.55 9.82 -16.99
CA MET A 292 8.76 9.93 -15.54
C MET A 292 9.93 9.06 -15.10
N ILE A 293 10.04 7.82 -15.59
CA ILE A 293 11.15 6.91 -15.28
C ILE A 293 12.49 7.52 -15.73
N ARG A 294 12.55 8.08 -16.94
CA ARG A 294 13.75 8.75 -17.44
C ARG A 294 14.15 9.94 -16.56
N ARG A 295 13.20 10.82 -16.27
CA ARG A 295 13.42 11.97 -15.41
C ARG A 295 13.84 11.58 -13.97
N MET A 296 13.30 10.51 -13.42
CA MET A 296 13.71 10.00 -12.11
C MET A 296 15.18 9.57 -12.12
N ARG A 297 15.66 8.93 -13.19
CA ARG A 297 17.09 8.57 -13.36
C ARG A 297 17.97 9.80 -13.53
N GLU A 298 17.58 10.70 -14.44
CA GLU A 298 18.41 11.85 -14.84
C GLU A 298 18.43 12.98 -13.80
N GLU A 299 17.25 13.26 -13.17
CA GLU A 299 17.07 14.44 -12.32
C GLU A 299 17.04 14.12 -10.81
N LEU A 300 16.78 12.86 -10.42
CA LEU A 300 16.68 12.44 -9.02
C LEU A 300 17.72 11.38 -8.63
N SER A 301 18.65 11.01 -9.53
CA SER A 301 19.74 10.07 -9.29
C SER A 301 19.34 8.61 -8.97
N PHE A 302 18.11 8.19 -9.26
CA PHE A 302 17.72 6.80 -9.02
C PHE A 302 18.37 5.84 -10.01
N ASP A 303 19.15 4.88 -9.49
CA ASP A 303 19.73 3.79 -10.27
C ASP A 303 18.69 2.67 -10.50
N VAL A 304 17.99 2.29 -9.45
CA VAL A 304 16.97 1.22 -9.46
C VAL A 304 15.58 1.84 -9.36
N ILE A 305 14.79 1.68 -10.41
CA ILE A 305 13.37 2.07 -10.43
C ILE A 305 12.59 0.85 -10.88
N LEU A 306 11.66 0.38 -10.04
CA LEU A 306 10.86 -0.80 -10.33
C LEU A 306 9.37 -0.49 -10.18
N THR A 307 8.55 -1.18 -10.97
CA THR A 307 7.12 -1.28 -10.76
C THR A 307 6.75 -2.60 -10.11
N ALA A 308 5.72 -2.58 -9.29
CA ALA A 308 5.19 -3.75 -8.61
C ALA A 308 3.66 -3.72 -8.63
N TYR A 309 3.07 -4.91 -8.65
CA TYR A 309 1.63 -5.10 -8.56
C TYR A 309 1.27 -6.13 -7.50
N GLY A 310 0.22 -5.86 -6.78
CA GLY A 310 -0.38 -6.74 -5.80
C GLY A 310 -1.54 -6.07 -5.07
N LEU A 311 -2.28 -6.89 -4.36
CA LEU A 311 -3.44 -6.54 -3.55
C LEU A 311 -3.15 -6.88 -2.10
N THR A 312 -3.92 -6.34 -1.17
CA THR A 312 -3.86 -6.77 0.23
C THR A 312 -4.15 -8.27 0.34
N GLU A 313 -5.10 -8.76 -0.46
CA GLU A 313 -5.51 -10.16 -0.61
C GLU A 313 -4.39 -11.09 -1.12
N SER A 314 -3.37 -10.55 -1.76
CA SER A 314 -2.13 -11.24 -2.16
C SER A 314 -0.93 -10.87 -1.29
N THR A 315 -1.16 -10.49 -0.04
CA THR A 315 -0.12 -10.05 0.91
C THR A 315 0.71 -8.86 0.39
N GLY A 316 0.19 -8.12 -0.60
CA GLY A 316 0.77 -6.90 -1.15
C GLY A 316 1.59 -7.06 -2.43
N THR A 317 1.97 -8.29 -2.85
CA THR A 317 2.79 -8.47 -4.05
C THR A 317 2.42 -9.74 -4.82
N ILE A 318 2.25 -9.60 -6.13
CA ILE A 318 2.05 -10.69 -7.09
C ILE A 318 3.17 -10.68 -8.12
N THR A 319 3.37 -9.52 -8.78
CA THR A 319 4.40 -9.34 -9.82
C THR A 319 5.26 -8.13 -9.54
N MET A 320 6.49 -8.15 -10.04
CA MET A 320 7.45 -7.04 -9.98
C MET A 320 8.31 -7.02 -11.23
N CYS A 321 8.71 -5.84 -11.67
CA CYS A 321 9.83 -5.67 -12.58
C CYS A 321 11.15 -6.09 -11.93
N ARG A 322 12.18 -6.29 -12.71
CA ARG A 322 13.53 -6.65 -12.27
C ARG A 322 14.50 -5.49 -12.50
N GLN A 323 15.64 -5.51 -11.82
CA GLN A 323 16.62 -4.42 -11.88
C GLN A 323 17.26 -4.26 -13.25
N ASP A 324 17.30 -5.34 -14.03
CA ASP A 324 17.82 -5.39 -15.40
C ASP A 324 16.78 -5.06 -16.49
N ASP A 325 15.53 -4.76 -16.11
CA ASP A 325 14.50 -4.33 -17.05
C ASP A 325 14.78 -2.92 -17.58
N ASP A 326 14.51 -2.73 -18.89
CA ASP A 326 14.61 -1.43 -19.52
C ASP A 326 13.46 -0.48 -19.10
N PRO A 327 13.62 0.85 -19.28
CA PRO A 327 12.61 1.83 -18.90
C PRO A 327 11.24 1.62 -19.53
N GLU A 328 11.19 1.13 -20.75
CA GLU A 328 9.96 0.82 -21.49
C GLU A 328 9.22 -0.35 -20.83
N THR A 329 9.92 -1.43 -20.47
CA THR A 329 9.36 -2.56 -19.72
C THR A 329 8.84 -2.13 -18.36
N ILE A 330 9.62 -1.34 -17.60
CA ILE A 330 9.23 -0.83 -16.26
C ILE A 330 7.98 0.05 -16.34
N SER A 331 7.85 0.87 -17.39
CA SER A 331 6.71 1.80 -17.51
C SER A 331 5.45 1.14 -18.04
N SER A 332 5.61 0.17 -18.98
CA SER A 332 4.47 -0.43 -19.68
C SER A 332 3.95 -1.69 -19.01
N THR A 333 4.67 -2.26 -18.03
CA THR A 333 4.27 -3.47 -17.32
C THR A 333 4.32 -3.31 -15.82
N SER A 334 3.68 -4.21 -15.10
CA SER A 334 3.78 -4.37 -13.65
C SER A 334 4.71 -5.53 -13.27
N GLY A 335 5.59 -5.92 -14.19
CA GLY A 335 6.56 -6.99 -14.00
C GLY A 335 5.99 -8.38 -14.18
N ARG A 336 6.78 -9.37 -13.77
CA ARG A 336 6.45 -10.80 -13.81
C ARG A 336 6.32 -11.36 -12.39
N ALA A 337 5.71 -12.53 -12.25
CA ALA A 337 5.52 -13.20 -10.97
C ALA A 337 6.78 -13.18 -10.10
N ILE A 338 6.63 -12.96 -8.78
CA ILE A 338 7.68 -13.25 -7.82
C ILE A 338 7.83 -14.77 -7.69
N ASP A 339 8.95 -15.23 -7.14
CA ASP A 339 9.29 -16.64 -7.12
C ASP A 339 8.24 -17.49 -6.38
N ASP A 340 7.96 -18.69 -6.91
CA ASP A 340 6.98 -19.67 -6.40
C ASP A 340 5.52 -19.15 -6.36
N ILE A 341 5.18 -18.15 -7.16
CA ILE A 341 3.82 -17.66 -7.41
C ILE A 341 3.41 -17.99 -8.84
N GLU A 342 2.24 -18.61 -9.00
CA GLU A 342 1.62 -18.77 -10.31
C GLU A 342 0.73 -17.59 -10.64
N VAL A 343 0.85 -17.07 -11.86
CA VAL A 343 -0.01 -15.99 -12.38
C VAL A 343 -0.54 -16.42 -13.73
N ARG A 344 -1.84 -16.23 -13.94
CA ARG A 344 -2.52 -16.47 -15.21
C ARG A 344 -3.41 -15.29 -15.57
N VAL A 345 -3.73 -15.21 -16.85
CA VAL A 345 -4.79 -14.34 -17.38
C VAL A 345 -5.87 -15.26 -17.91
N VAL A 346 -7.10 -15.13 -17.39
CA VAL A 346 -8.20 -16.06 -17.68
C VAL A 346 -9.42 -15.34 -18.28
N ASP A 347 -10.24 -16.09 -19.01
CA ASP A 347 -11.54 -15.62 -19.49
C ASP A 347 -12.65 -15.78 -18.43
N GLU A 348 -13.88 -15.48 -18.79
CA GLU A 348 -15.06 -15.59 -17.93
C GLU A 348 -15.40 -17.02 -17.46
N ASN A 349 -14.78 -18.04 -18.08
CA ASN A 349 -14.93 -19.45 -17.73
C ASN A 349 -13.73 -20.00 -16.96
N ASN A 350 -12.83 -19.11 -16.44
CA ASN A 350 -11.58 -19.46 -15.78
C ASN A 350 -10.58 -20.25 -16.66
N VAL A 351 -10.70 -20.12 -17.99
CA VAL A 351 -9.76 -20.75 -18.94
C VAL A 351 -8.63 -19.76 -19.26
N GLU A 352 -7.38 -20.22 -19.13
CA GLU A 352 -6.22 -19.40 -19.46
C GLU A 352 -6.26 -18.96 -20.93
N VAL A 353 -6.18 -17.66 -21.16
CA VAL A 353 -6.18 -17.07 -22.51
C VAL A 353 -4.78 -17.10 -23.13
N PRO A 354 -4.66 -17.09 -24.47
CA PRO A 354 -3.36 -16.97 -25.14
C PRO A 354 -2.61 -15.70 -24.72
N ARG A 355 -1.27 -15.78 -24.71
CA ARG A 355 -0.41 -14.61 -24.46
C ARG A 355 -0.76 -13.45 -25.40
N GLY A 356 -0.85 -12.24 -24.86
CA GLY A 356 -1.26 -11.06 -25.60
C GLY A 356 -2.78 -10.82 -25.63
N THR A 357 -3.58 -11.73 -25.07
CA THR A 357 -5.03 -11.56 -24.95
C THR A 357 -5.40 -11.04 -23.57
N ALA A 358 -6.36 -10.11 -23.50
CA ALA A 358 -6.85 -9.56 -22.23
C ALA A 358 -7.80 -10.54 -21.53
N GLY A 359 -7.72 -10.57 -20.22
CA GLY A 359 -8.59 -11.34 -19.33
C GLY A 359 -8.36 -10.95 -17.87
N GLU A 360 -9.04 -11.62 -16.94
CA GLU A 360 -8.82 -11.40 -15.51
C GLU A 360 -7.45 -11.97 -15.08
N ILE A 361 -6.71 -11.17 -14.30
CA ILE A 361 -5.47 -11.64 -13.66
C ILE A 361 -5.85 -12.47 -12.45
N VAL A 362 -5.39 -13.71 -12.40
CA VAL A 362 -5.53 -14.59 -11.24
C VAL A 362 -4.15 -15.04 -10.75
N CYS A 363 -4.01 -15.23 -9.45
CA CYS A 363 -2.75 -15.75 -8.88
C CYS A 363 -2.99 -16.86 -7.87
N ARG A 364 -2.01 -17.76 -7.76
CA ARG A 364 -2.00 -18.84 -6.80
C ARG A 364 -0.61 -19.01 -6.20
N GLY A 365 -0.54 -19.18 -4.88
CA GLY A 365 0.71 -19.42 -4.18
C GLY A 365 0.66 -19.01 -2.72
N TYR A 366 1.83 -18.98 -2.11
CA TYR A 366 1.97 -18.67 -0.69
C TYR A 366 1.58 -17.22 -0.33
N ASN A 367 1.46 -16.32 -1.31
CA ASN A 367 1.07 -14.94 -1.13
C ASN A 367 -0.45 -14.74 -0.97
N VAL A 368 -1.26 -15.73 -1.38
CA VAL A 368 -2.73 -15.64 -1.30
C VAL A 368 -3.20 -15.69 0.15
N MET A 369 -4.04 -14.75 0.55
CA MET A 369 -4.59 -14.66 1.90
C MET A 369 -5.32 -15.94 2.34
N PRO A 370 -5.37 -16.25 3.64
CA PRO A 370 -6.25 -17.33 4.14
C PRO A 370 -7.74 -17.08 3.89
N GLY A 371 -8.12 -15.81 3.73
CA GLY A 371 -9.48 -15.37 3.47
C GLY A 371 -9.80 -14.03 4.12
N TYR A 372 -11.06 -13.61 4.02
CA TYR A 372 -11.57 -12.46 4.76
C TYR A 372 -12.02 -12.87 6.17
N PHE A 373 -11.62 -12.07 7.16
CA PHE A 373 -11.93 -12.31 8.56
C PHE A 373 -13.43 -12.34 8.83
N ALA A 374 -13.91 -13.48 9.35
CA ALA A 374 -15.32 -13.75 9.64
C ALA A 374 -16.27 -13.51 8.44
N ASP A 375 -15.78 -13.73 7.20
CA ASP A 375 -16.59 -13.59 5.98
C ASP A 375 -16.25 -14.73 4.98
N PRO A 376 -16.75 -15.95 5.25
CA PRO A 376 -16.47 -17.11 4.38
C PRO A 376 -17.13 -16.99 3.00
N VAL A 377 -18.24 -16.26 2.90
CA VAL A 377 -18.92 -16.05 1.60
C VAL A 377 -18.05 -15.20 0.69
N ALA A 378 -17.62 -14.03 1.16
CA ALA A 378 -16.72 -13.19 0.37
C ALA A 378 -15.37 -13.87 0.07
N THR A 379 -14.91 -14.77 0.95
CA THR A 379 -13.71 -15.56 0.71
C THR A 379 -13.92 -16.52 -0.48
N ALA A 380 -15.02 -17.27 -0.50
CA ALA A 380 -15.33 -18.19 -1.58
C ALA A 380 -15.62 -17.49 -2.91
N ASP A 381 -16.15 -16.25 -2.87
CA ASP A 381 -16.35 -15.41 -4.06
C ASP A 381 -15.01 -14.87 -4.65
N THR A 382 -13.93 -14.92 -3.86
CA THR A 382 -12.64 -14.28 -4.23
C THR A 382 -11.54 -15.32 -4.46
N ILE A 383 -11.58 -16.45 -3.79
CA ILE A 383 -10.64 -17.57 -3.94
C ILE A 383 -11.43 -18.79 -4.35
N ASP A 384 -11.14 -19.34 -5.54
CA ASP A 384 -11.81 -20.52 -6.05
C ASP A 384 -11.37 -21.83 -5.36
N ASP A 385 -12.06 -22.93 -5.69
CA ASP A 385 -11.79 -24.25 -5.10
C ASP A 385 -10.39 -24.83 -5.42
N ASP A 386 -9.72 -24.31 -6.48
CA ASP A 386 -8.36 -24.67 -6.87
C ASP A 386 -7.30 -23.76 -6.24
N GLY A 387 -7.72 -22.79 -5.40
CA GLY A 387 -6.88 -21.86 -4.67
C GLY A 387 -6.40 -20.66 -5.49
N TRP A 388 -7.05 -20.35 -6.62
CA TRP A 388 -6.78 -19.15 -7.38
C TRP A 388 -7.49 -17.95 -6.77
N LEU A 389 -6.71 -16.90 -6.48
CA LEU A 389 -7.22 -15.58 -6.11
C LEU A 389 -7.64 -14.83 -7.37
N HIS A 390 -8.91 -14.52 -7.48
CA HIS A 390 -9.49 -13.62 -8.47
C HIS A 390 -9.24 -12.18 -8.06
N THR A 391 -8.38 -11.47 -8.83
CA THR A 391 -7.96 -10.12 -8.42
C THR A 391 -9.00 -9.05 -8.74
N GLY A 392 -9.90 -9.33 -9.67
CA GLY A 392 -10.82 -8.35 -10.25
C GLY A 392 -10.09 -7.29 -11.11
N ASP A 393 -8.83 -7.49 -11.42
CA ASP A 393 -8.05 -6.64 -12.31
C ASP A 393 -7.91 -7.33 -13.68
N ILE A 394 -8.12 -6.58 -14.75
CA ILE A 394 -7.96 -7.05 -16.13
C ILE A 394 -6.57 -6.69 -16.63
N GLY A 395 -5.94 -7.64 -17.30
CA GLY A 395 -4.61 -7.42 -17.84
C GLY A 395 -4.27 -8.33 -19.01
N VAL A 396 -3.08 -8.12 -19.53
CA VAL A 396 -2.49 -8.89 -20.62
C VAL A 396 -1.16 -9.42 -20.14
N MET A 397 -0.84 -10.67 -20.42
CA MET A 397 0.48 -11.24 -20.15
C MET A 397 1.23 -11.45 -21.46
N ASP A 398 2.47 -10.96 -21.54
CA ASP A 398 3.34 -11.15 -22.71
C ASP A 398 4.01 -12.55 -22.70
N THR A 399 4.77 -12.85 -23.76
CA THR A 399 5.49 -14.14 -23.91
C THR A 399 6.62 -14.32 -22.90
N ARG A 400 7.10 -13.27 -22.24
CA ARG A 400 8.11 -13.28 -21.17
C ARG A 400 7.48 -13.47 -19.78
N GLY A 401 6.12 -13.46 -19.67
CA GLY A 401 5.39 -13.54 -18.42
C GLY A 401 5.19 -12.20 -17.72
N TYR A 402 5.46 -11.06 -18.39
CA TYR A 402 5.20 -9.74 -17.86
C TYR A 402 3.73 -9.38 -17.99
N VAL A 403 3.16 -8.84 -16.93
CA VAL A 403 1.75 -8.47 -16.85
C VAL A 403 1.60 -6.96 -17.03
N THR A 404 0.74 -6.57 -17.96
CA THR A 404 0.27 -5.19 -18.12
C THR A 404 -1.17 -5.12 -17.62
N ILE A 405 -1.42 -4.33 -16.57
CA ILE A 405 -2.78 -4.10 -16.06
C ILE A 405 -3.45 -3.10 -17.00
N THR A 406 -4.58 -3.49 -17.56
CA THR A 406 -5.33 -2.64 -18.50
C THR A 406 -6.51 -1.96 -17.83
N ASP A 407 -7.15 -2.61 -16.84
CA ASP A 407 -8.24 -2.01 -16.07
C ASP A 407 -8.65 -2.83 -14.84
N ARG A 408 -9.71 -2.39 -14.18
CA ARG A 408 -10.47 -3.19 -13.21
C ARG A 408 -11.76 -3.69 -13.81
N LEU A 409 -12.08 -4.95 -13.58
CA LEU A 409 -13.33 -5.58 -14.07
C LEU A 409 -14.58 -4.74 -13.73
N LYS A 410 -14.63 -4.17 -12.54
CA LYS A 410 -15.72 -3.32 -12.04
C LYS A 410 -15.72 -1.88 -12.56
N ASP A 411 -14.63 -1.40 -13.12
CA ASP A 411 -14.51 -0.04 -13.67
C ASP A 411 -14.70 -0.04 -15.20
N MET A 412 -14.57 -1.21 -15.84
CA MET A 412 -14.93 -1.43 -17.25
C MET A 412 -16.39 -1.04 -17.50
N PHE A 413 -16.65 -0.44 -18.63
CA PHE A 413 -18.01 -0.13 -19.09
C PHE A 413 -18.22 -0.63 -20.52
N ILE A 414 -19.48 -0.93 -20.87
CA ILE A 414 -19.81 -1.57 -22.14
C ILE A 414 -20.41 -0.54 -23.10
N VAL A 415 -19.72 -0.26 -24.19
CA VAL A 415 -20.14 0.69 -25.23
C VAL A 415 -20.61 -0.07 -26.46
N GLY A 416 -21.92 -0.17 -26.66
CA GLY A 416 -22.47 -0.84 -27.84
C GLY A 416 -22.04 -2.29 -28.00
N GLY A 417 -21.84 -3.02 -26.90
CA GLY A 417 -21.40 -4.41 -26.85
C GLY A 417 -19.87 -4.60 -26.82
N PHE A 418 -19.10 -3.52 -26.79
CA PHE A 418 -17.62 -3.57 -26.69
C PHE A 418 -17.18 -3.16 -25.30
N ASN A 419 -16.27 -3.92 -24.71
CA ASN A 419 -15.64 -3.57 -23.44
C ASN A 419 -14.71 -2.36 -23.62
N ALA A 420 -14.97 -1.29 -22.88
CA ALA A 420 -14.12 -0.11 -22.82
C ALA A 420 -13.46 -0.04 -21.44
N TYR A 421 -12.14 0.05 -21.46
CA TYR A 421 -11.30 0.03 -20.26
C TYR A 421 -10.84 1.45 -19.92
N PRO A 422 -11.29 2.05 -18.80
CA PRO A 422 -10.93 3.40 -18.40
C PRO A 422 -9.43 3.68 -18.43
N ALA A 423 -8.61 2.75 -17.91
CA ALA A 423 -7.18 2.97 -17.84
C ALA A 423 -6.50 3.10 -19.21
N GLU A 424 -6.97 2.35 -20.22
CA GLU A 424 -6.49 2.48 -21.60
C GLU A 424 -6.80 3.88 -22.17
N ILE A 425 -8.02 4.36 -21.91
CA ILE A 425 -8.48 5.69 -22.35
C ILE A 425 -7.72 6.79 -21.62
N GLU A 426 -7.52 6.63 -20.30
CA GLU A 426 -6.75 7.53 -19.46
C GLU A 426 -5.30 7.65 -19.94
N ASN A 427 -4.63 6.53 -20.22
CA ASN A 427 -3.27 6.51 -20.72
C ASN A 427 -3.14 7.23 -22.06
N ALA A 428 -4.09 7.04 -22.96
CA ALA A 428 -4.08 7.74 -24.23
C ALA A 428 -4.26 9.25 -24.02
N LEU A 429 -5.20 9.69 -23.18
CA LEU A 429 -5.45 11.11 -22.88
C LEU A 429 -4.28 11.78 -22.16
N LEU A 430 -3.56 11.07 -21.28
CA LEU A 430 -2.33 11.56 -20.63
C LEU A 430 -1.21 11.89 -21.62
N GLY A 431 -1.23 11.31 -22.83
CA GLY A 431 -0.32 11.67 -23.90
C GLY A 431 -0.53 13.07 -24.48
N HIS A 432 -1.62 13.77 -24.14
CA HIS A 432 -1.86 15.14 -24.58
C HIS A 432 -1.07 16.14 -23.73
N PRO A 433 -0.33 17.10 -24.34
CA PRO A 433 0.53 18.04 -23.60
C PRO A 433 -0.15 18.83 -22.49
N ALA A 434 -1.41 19.20 -22.68
CA ALA A 434 -2.19 20.01 -21.75
C ALA A 434 -2.86 19.18 -20.63
N VAL A 435 -2.74 17.84 -20.61
CA VAL A 435 -3.35 16.98 -19.59
C VAL A 435 -2.33 16.66 -18.49
N ALA A 436 -2.65 17.03 -17.26
CA ALA A 436 -1.85 16.69 -16.07
C ALA A 436 -2.32 15.39 -15.41
N GLN A 437 -3.66 15.26 -15.25
CA GLN A 437 -4.29 14.07 -14.69
C GLN A 437 -5.62 13.83 -15.41
N VAL A 438 -6.04 12.57 -15.47
CA VAL A 438 -7.33 12.19 -16.03
C VAL A 438 -7.89 10.96 -15.33
N ALA A 439 -9.20 10.92 -15.18
CA ALA A 439 -9.93 9.74 -14.75
C ALA A 439 -11.16 9.57 -15.64
N VAL A 440 -11.36 8.34 -16.12
CA VAL A 440 -12.50 8.00 -17.00
C VAL A 440 -13.46 7.08 -16.25
N VAL A 441 -14.74 7.33 -16.40
CA VAL A 441 -15.83 6.49 -15.85
C VAL A 441 -16.90 6.26 -16.90
N GLY A 442 -17.58 5.12 -16.81
CA GLY A 442 -18.77 4.86 -17.60
C GLY A 442 -19.93 5.75 -17.15
N ARG A 443 -20.69 6.28 -18.10
CA ARG A 443 -21.95 7.01 -17.92
C ARG A 443 -23.02 6.35 -18.77
N LEU A 444 -24.23 6.22 -18.22
CA LEU A 444 -25.37 5.66 -18.96
C LEU A 444 -25.68 6.49 -20.23
N ASP A 445 -25.94 5.77 -21.31
CA ASP A 445 -26.31 6.31 -22.63
C ASP A 445 -27.44 5.47 -23.22
N GLU A 446 -28.51 6.14 -23.66
CA GLU A 446 -29.71 5.48 -24.15
C GLU A 446 -29.49 4.56 -25.38
N ARG A 447 -28.49 4.91 -26.20
CA ARG A 447 -28.22 4.18 -27.46
C ARG A 447 -27.14 3.12 -27.30
N MET A 448 -26.07 3.43 -26.54
CA MET A 448 -24.88 2.61 -26.46
C MET A 448 -24.79 1.76 -25.18
N GLY A 449 -25.77 1.88 -24.29
CA GLY A 449 -25.76 1.31 -22.94
C GLY A 449 -24.94 2.18 -21.99
N GLU A 450 -23.64 2.26 -22.23
CA GLU A 450 -22.75 3.18 -21.53
C GLU A 450 -21.83 3.89 -22.53
N VAL A 451 -21.26 5.01 -22.10
CA VAL A 451 -20.22 5.76 -22.84
C VAL A 451 -19.20 6.32 -21.86
N GLY A 452 -17.94 6.51 -22.30
CA GLY A 452 -16.90 7.10 -21.48
C GLY A 452 -17.16 8.57 -21.20
N HIS A 453 -16.92 9.00 -19.96
CA HIS A 453 -16.81 10.39 -19.54
C HIS A 453 -15.48 10.61 -18.83
N ALA A 454 -14.69 11.61 -19.29
CA ALA A 454 -13.38 11.92 -18.74
C ALA A 454 -13.43 13.13 -17.80
N PHE A 455 -12.86 13.01 -16.61
CA PHE A 455 -12.56 14.13 -15.71
C PHE A 455 -11.06 14.46 -15.85
N VAL A 456 -10.75 15.69 -16.25
CA VAL A 456 -9.40 16.09 -16.67
C VAL A 456 -8.92 17.26 -15.81
N VAL A 457 -7.70 17.11 -15.24
CA VAL A 457 -6.94 18.19 -14.65
C VAL A 457 -5.97 18.72 -15.70
N ARG A 458 -6.06 20.03 -16.02
CA ARG A 458 -5.16 20.66 -16.98
C ARG A 458 -3.76 20.86 -16.37
N ARG A 459 -2.75 20.80 -17.20
CA ARG A 459 -1.39 21.19 -16.80
C ARG A 459 -1.34 22.71 -16.61
N THR A 460 -0.61 23.15 -15.59
CA THR A 460 -0.47 24.57 -15.26
C THR A 460 0.09 25.35 -16.46
N GLY A 461 -0.59 26.43 -16.84
CA GLY A 461 -0.22 27.26 -17.98
C GLY A 461 -0.71 26.78 -19.34
N GLU A 462 -1.31 25.58 -19.41
CA GLU A 462 -1.85 25.02 -20.64
C GLU A 462 -3.37 25.19 -20.72
N SER A 463 -3.90 25.30 -21.95
CA SER A 463 -5.33 25.34 -22.22
C SER A 463 -5.69 24.32 -23.31
N VAL A 464 -6.78 23.62 -23.10
CA VAL A 464 -7.37 22.69 -24.08
C VAL A 464 -8.89 22.70 -23.89
N GLY A 465 -9.62 22.69 -24.98
CA GLY A 465 -11.08 22.55 -25.00
C GLY A 465 -11.52 21.09 -24.96
N SER A 466 -12.77 20.86 -24.56
CA SER A 466 -13.38 19.52 -24.52
C SER A 466 -13.42 18.89 -25.91
N ASP A 467 -13.87 19.66 -26.93
CA ASP A 467 -13.98 19.16 -28.31
C ASP A 467 -12.60 18.87 -28.92
N GLU A 468 -11.60 19.69 -28.63
CA GLU A 468 -10.22 19.49 -29.07
C GLU A 468 -9.63 18.19 -28.52
N LEU A 469 -9.83 17.93 -27.22
CA LEU A 469 -9.31 16.74 -26.57
C LEU A 469 -10.06 15.47 -27.04
N ILE A 470 -11.38 15.55 -27.31
CA ILE A 470 -12.15 14.47 -27.92
C ILE A 470 -11.64 14.17 -29.33
N GLU A 471 -11.40 15.19 -30.14
CA GLU A 471 -10.90 15.03 -31.51
C GLU A 471 -9.48 14.45 -31.51
N TRP A 472 -8.64 14.89 -30.61
CA TRP A 472 -7.32 14.33 -30.39
C TRP A 472 -7.40 12.83 -30.01
N ALA A 473 -8.33 12.45 -29.14
CA ALA A 473 -8.57 11.05 -28.76
C ALA A 473 -9.04 10.19 -29.94
N ARG A 474 -9.89 10.73 -30.83
CA ARG A 474 -10.39 10.02 -32.02
C ARG A 474 -9.28 9.56 -32.96
N THR A 475 -8.16 10.26 -33.02
CA THR A 475 -7.03 9.90 -33.86
C THR A 475 -6.14 8.81 -33.24
N ARG A 476 -6.38 8.42 -31.99
CA ARG A 476 -5.50 7.52 -31.21
C ARG A 476 -6.17 6.28 -30.64
N MET A 477 -7.49 6.23 -30.65
CA MET A 477 -8.22 5.08 -30.14
C MET A 477 -9.48 4.79 -30.96
N ALA A 478 -9.98 3.55 -30.87
CA ALA A 478 -11.21 3.14 -31.52
C ALA A 478 -12.39 4.01 -31.05
N ASN A 479 -13.35 4.30 -31.92
CA ASN A 479 -14.43 5.25 -31.68
C ASN A 479 -15.30 4.92 -30.45
N TYR A 480 -15.46 3.65 -30.11
CA TYR A 480 -16.21 3.25 -28.91
C TYR A 480 -15.48 3.58 -27.60
N LYS A 481 -14.16 3.72 -27.63
CA LYS A 481 -13.31 4.12 -26.47
C LYS A 481 -13.26 5.63 -26.28
N VAL A 482 -13.55 6.42 -27.30
CA VAL A 482 -13.49 7.89 -27.25
C VAL A 482 -14.54 8.41 -26.25
N PRO A 483 -14.15 9.15 -25.21
CA PRO A 483 -15.09 9.75 -24.27
C PRO A 483 -16.10 10.65 -24.98
N ARG A 484 -17.38 10.54 -24.59
CA ARG A 484 -18.47 11.37 -25.13
C ARG A 484 -18.67 12.67 -24.34
N GLY A 485 -17.93 12.83 -23.25
CA GLY A 485 -17.93 14.05 -22.47
C GLY A 485 -16.62 14.22 -21.71
N ILE A 486 -16.24 15.48 -21.52
CA ILE A 486 -15.07 15.86 -20.72
C ILE A 486 -15.50 16.94 -19.73
N THR A 487 -15.17 16.72 -18.46
CA THR A 487 -15.30 17.72 -17.40
C THR A 487 -13.92 18.10 -16.90
N PHE A 488 -13.57 19.38 -16.98
CA PHE A 488 -12.34 19.87 -16.38
C PHE A 488 -12.55 20.14 -14.89
N VAL A 489 -11.61 19.66 -14.09
CA VAL A 489 -11.61 19.79 -12.63
C VAL A 489 -10.27 20.34 -12.14
N GLU A 490 -10.25 20.97 -10.97
CA GLU A 490 -9.01 21.46 -10.36
C GLU A 490 -8.18 20.30 -9.79
N SER A 491 -8.84 19.25 -9.26
CA SER A 491 -8.21 18.05 -8.74
C SER A 491 -9.16 16.85 -8.85
N LEU A 492 -8.59 15.64 -8.95
CA LEU A 492 -9.34 14.38 -8.84
C LEU A 492 -9.53 14.02 -7.36
N PRO A 493 -10.67 13.42 -6.98
CA PRO A 493 -10.85 12.88 -5.63
C PRO A 493 -9.92 11.68 -5.43
N LEU A 494 -9.12 11.71 -4.36
CA LEU A 494 -8.15 10.66 -4.05
C LEU A 494 -8.43 10.06 -2.67
N ASN A 495 -8.17 8.76 -2.53
CA ASN A 495 -8.13 8.11 -1.22
C ASN A 495 -6.78 8.40 -0.52
N ALA A 496 -6.61 7.89 0.71
CA ALA A 496 -5.41 8.08 1.54
C ALA A 496 -4.11 7.53 0.90
N SER A 497 -4.22 6.56 -0.01
CA SER A 497 -3.08 5.98 -0.74
C SER A 497 -2.84 6.65 -2.10
N GLY A 498 -3.53 7.77 -2.40
CA GLY A 498 -3.37 8.50 -3.65
C GLY A 498 -4.15 7.92 -4.84
N LYS A 499 -5.04 6.94 -4.62
CA LYS A 499 -5.85 6.32 -5.68
C LYS A 499 -7.12 7.14 -5.93
N VAL A 500 -7.46 7.34 -7.21
CA VAL A 500 -8.68 8.05 -7.64
C VAL A 500 -9.95 7.31 -7.17
N LEU A 501 -10.86 8.04 -6.55
CA LEU A 501 -12.17 7.57 -6.09
C LEU A 501 -13.19 7.68 -7.23
N LYS A 502 -13.15 6.74 -8.20
CA LYS A 502 -14.01 6.76 -9.39
C LYS A 502 -15.50 6.71 -9.05
N PHE A 503 -15.90 6.16 -7.90
CA PHE A 503 -17.30 6.17 -7.47
C PHE A 503 -17.82 7.59 -7.24
N GLU A 504 -17.02 8.49 -6.65
CA GLU A 504 -17.39 9.90 -6.47
C GLU A 504 -17.54 10.63 -7.81
N LEU A 505 -16.71 10.27 -8.79
CA LEU A 505 -16.81 10.82 -10.14
C LEU A 505 -18.07 10.35 -10.86
N ARG A 506 -18.48 9.07 -10.67
CA ARG A 506 -19.75 8.56 -11.20
C ARG A 506 -20.96 9.25 -10.57
N GLU A 507 -20.92 9.57 -9.28
CA GLU A 507 -21.98 10.29 -8.58
C GLU A 507 -22.19 11.72 -9.14
N ARG A 508 -21.12 12.39 -9.59
CA ARG A 508 -21.20 13.72 -10.21
C ARG A 508 -21.88 13.72 -11.59
N LEU A 509 -22.05 12.55 -12.20
CA LEU A 509 -22.70 12.38 -13.51
C LEU A 509 -24.16 11.94 -13.43
N ARG A 510 -24.66 11.65 -12.23
CA ARG A 510 -26.07 11.35 -11.94
C ARG A 510 -26.85 12.65 -11.73
#